data_76833f018d034cf5de888f47ee3be3f9
#
_entry.id   76833f018d034cf5de888f47ee3be3f9
#
_cell.length_a   1.000
_cell.length_b   1.000
_cell.length_c   1.000
_cell.angle_alpha   90.00
_cell.angle_beta   90.00
_cell.angle_gamma   90.00
#
_symmetry.space_group_name_H-M   'P 1'
#
loop_
_entity.id
_entity.type
_entity.pdbx_description
1 polymer ?
#
loop_
_entity_poly.entity_id
_entity_poly.type
_entity_poly.pdbx_seq_one_letter_code
_entity_poly.pdbx_strand_id
1 'polypeptide(L)'
;GGRSDEGDQEIGDKVDIELADPRQMGIVTLGELREHPRIVKFKNFLKNWYLCYFSPTAAREIPNAGPQKYLNRLGNNVNNVAQFLYREDPKEFMKVLKAIQTKLPGIKVITPVKLQNGQLVLQFLEEGFDEPFYSQKMSDGTLKLFAYYLLLYEKDARPLVFIEEPENGLYHKYLADLALQMKESVNNTYSKQLFVTTHSPFFVNALSPEEVWVLKKQKDGFSTVT
;
A
#
# COMPACT_ATOMS: atom_id res chain seq x y z
N GLY A 1 33.20 -6.98 -26.95
CA GLY A 1 33.14 -7.44 -25.58
C GLY A 1 31.81 -8.08 -25.37
N GLY A 2 31.75 -9.42 -25.43
CA GLY A 2 30.52 -10.18 -25.31
C GLY A 2 30.01 -10.15 -23.88
N ARG A 3 28.72 -9.87 -23.70
CA ARG A 3 27.98 -10.25 -22.51
C ARG A 3 27.51 -11.68 -22.74
N SER A 4 28.03 -12.60 -21.93
CA SER A 4 27.56 -13.97 -21.85
C SER A 4 26.14 -13.99 -21.29
N ASP A 5 25.21 -14.49 -22.08
CA ASP A 5 23.89 -14.97 -21.64
C ASP A 5 24.11 -16.20 -20.72
N GLU A 6 24.22 -15.98 -19.43
CA GLU A 6 24.11 -17.01 -18.41
C GLU A 6 22.74 -16.88 -17.73
N GLY A 7 21.68 -17.32 -18.39
CA GLY A 7 20.33 -17.15 -17.86
C GLY A 7 19.32 -18.27 -18.14
N ASP A 8 19.60 -19.21 -19.03
CA ASP A 8 18.61 -20.23 -19.42
C ASP A 8 19.24 -21.62 -19.59
N GLN A 9 19.71 -22.22 -18.52
CA GLN A 9 19.96 -23.67 -18.48
C GLN A 9 19.70 -24.19 -17.07
N GLU A 10 18.55 -24.76 -16.93
CA GLU A 10 18.15 -25.94 -16.18
C GLU A 10 16.62 -25.99 -16.15
N ILE A 11 16.05 -26.43 -17.27
CA ILE A 11 14.75 -27.10 -17.24
C ILE A 11 15.09 -28.44 -16.58
N GLY A 12 15.01 -28.47 -15.24
CA GLY A 12 15.17 -29.72 -14.49
C GLY A 12 14.14 -30.74 -14.97
N ASP A 13 14.45 -32.00 -14.85
CA ASP A 13 13.60 -33.11 -15.24
C ASP A 13 12.16 -32.87 -14.77
N LYS A 14 11.22 -33.09 -15.68
CA LYS A 14 9.80 -32.98 -15.37
C LYS A 14 9.45 -34.06 -14.36
N VAL A 15 9.18 -33.67 -13.12
CA VAL A 15 8.75 -34.59 -12.06
C VAL A 15 7.23 -34.41 -11.92
N ASP A 16 6.51 -35.50 -12.21
CA ASP A 16 5.07 -35.53 -11.96
C ASP A 16 4.84 -35.78 -10.45
N ILE A 17 4.22 -34.83 -9.78
CA ILE A 17 3.90 -34.90 -8.35
C ILE A 17 2.38 -34.94 -8.20
N GLU A 18 1.89 -36.01 -7.62
CA GLU A 18 0.48 -36.17 -7.29
C GLU A 18 0.22 -35.62 -5.89
N LEU A 19 -0.76 -34.70 -5.79
CA LEU A 19 -1.18 -34.18 -4.50
C LEU A 19 -2.20 -35.11 -3.86
N ALA A 20 -2.08 -35.35 -2.56
CA ALA A 20 -3.00 -36.17 -1.79
C ALA A 20 -4.46 -35.64 -1.84
N ASP A 21 -4.63 -34.33 -1.92
CA ASP A 21 -5.93 -33.67 -2.18
C ASP A 21 -5.83 -32.85 -3.48
N PRO A 22 -6.46 -33.31 -4.59
CA PRO A 22 -6.41 -32.63 -5.88
C PRO A 22 -7.09 -31.24 -5.90
N ARG A 23 -7.84 -30.88 -4.84
CA ARG A 23 -8.44 -29.56 -4.68
C ARG A 23 -7.44 -28.53 -4.14
N GLN A 24 -6.29 -28.96 -3.62
CA GLN A 24 -5.24 -28.07 -3.14
C GLN A 24 -4.39 -27.57 -4.30
N MET A 25 -4.04 -26.28 -4.25
CA MET A 25 -3.08 -25.74 -5.20
C MET A 25 -1.67 -26.23 -4.86
N GLY A 26 -0.97 -26.82 -5.83
CA GLY A 26 0.39 -27.35 -5.66
C GLY A 26 1.37 -26.34 -5.06
N ILE A 27 1.22 -25.04 -5.36
CA ILE A 27 2.07 -23.99 -4.80
C ILE A 27 1.97 -23.88 -3.28
N VAL A 28 0.84 -24.26 -2.67
CA VAL A 28 0.68 -24.21 -1.21
C VAL A 28 1.55 -25.26 -0.55
N THR A 29 1.54 -26.49 -1.07
CA THR A 29 2.28 -27.63 -0.52
C THR A 29 3.75 -27.61 -0.92
N LEU A 30 4.03 -27.54 -2.22
CA LEU A 30 5.40 -27.58 -2.74
C LEU A 30 6.21 -26.32 -2.38
N GLY A 31 5.54 -25.19 -2.18
CA GLY A 31 6.17 -23.95 -1.76
C GLY A 31 6.66 -23.95 -0.30
N GLU A 32 6.46 -24.99 0.48
CA GLU A 32 7.08 -25.19 1.81
C GLU A 32 8.32 -26.10 1.74
N LEU A 33 8.56 -26.77 0.62
CA LEU A 33 9.65 -27.74 0.49
C LEU A 33 10.91 -27.06 -0.05
N ARG A 34 12.03 -27.22 0.66
CA ARG A 34 13.35 -26.70 0.24
C ARG A 34 13.83 -27.24 -1.10
N GLU A 35 13.34 -28.42 -1.49
CA GLU A 35 13.64 -29.09 -2.75
C GLU A 35 13.08 -28.35 -3.97
N HIS A 36 12.14 -27.42 -3.77
CA HIS A 36 11.50 -26.64 -4.84
C HIS A 36 11.75 -25.12 -4.70
N PRO A 37 13.00 -24.65 -4.79
CA PRO A 37 13.35 -23.25 -4.47
C PRO A 37 12.65 -22.23 -5.37
N ARG A 38 12.36 -22.56 -6.63
CA ARG A 38 11.61 -21.68 -7.55
C ARG A 38 10.15 -21.52 -7.11
N ILE A 39 9.51 -22.62 -6.68
CA ILE A 39 8.14 -22.61 -6.17
C ILE A 39 8.07 -21.83 -4.85
N VAL A 40 9.05 -22.02 -3.97
CA VAL A 40 9.18 -21.27 -2.71
C VAL A 40 9.30 -19.76 -2.99
N LYS A 41 10.17 -19.36 -3.93
CA LYS A 41 10.32 -17.95 -4.33
C LYS A 41 9.01 -17.37 -4.88
N PHE A 42 8.34 -18.11 -5.77
CA PHE A 42 7.07 -17.67 -6.35
C PHE A 42 5.97 -17.58 -5.30
N LYS A 43 5.86 -18.56 -4.40
CA LYS A 43 4.93 -18.50 -3.26
C LYS A 43 5.19 -17.27 -2.38
N ASN A 44 6.46 -17.00 -2.06
CA ASN A 44 6.83 -15.84 -1.26
C ASN A 44 6.52 -14.53 -1.99
N PHE A 45 6.73 -14.46 -3.30
CA PHE A 45 6.32 -13.31 -4.10
C PHE A 45 4.80 -13.07 -4.01
N LEU A 46 3.97 -14.12 -4.21
CA LEU A 46 2.52 -14.01 -4.08
C LEU A 46 2.06 -13.64 -2.67
N LYS A 47 2.70 -14.19 -1.63
CA LYS A 47 2.39 -13.85 -0.23
C LYS A 47 2.63 -12.37 0.11
N ASN A 48 3.54 -11.73 -0.63
CA ASN A 48 3.88 -10.32 -0.44
C ASN A 48 3.05 -9.38 -1.33
N TRP A 49 2.09 -9.89 -2.08
CA TRP A 49 1.11 -9.05 -2.74
C TRP A 49 0.23 -8.34 -1.72
N TYR A 50 -0.06 -7.10 -2.00
CA TYR A 50 -0.85 -6.28 -1.09
C TYR A 50 -1.99 -5.59 -1.84
N LEU A 51 -3.21 -5.88 -1.44
CA LEU A 51 -4.40 -5.19 -1.90
C LEU A 51 -4.83 -4.18 -0.85
N CYS A 52 -4.98 -2.94 -1.26
CA CYS A 52 -5.35 -1.82 -0.42
C CYS A 52 -6.69 -1.22 -0.88
N TYR A 53 -7.60 -1.11 0.05
CA TYR A 53 -8.84 -0.35 -0.05
C TYR A 53 -9.04 0.40 1.26
N PHE A 54 -8.39 1.55 1.41
CA PHE A 54 -8.46 2.28 2.66
C PHE A 54 -9.85 2.86 2.89
N SER A 55 -10.44 2.45 4.00
CA SER A 55 -11.72 2.92 4.48
C SER A 55 -11.53 3.97 5.57
N PRO A 56 -12.03 5.22 5.39
CA PRO A 56 -11.98 6.23 6.45
C PRO A 56 -12.67 5.77 7.73
N THR A 57 -13.75 5.03 7.61
CA THR A 57 -14.46 4.45 8.76
C THR A 57 -13.56 3.49 9.54
N ALA A 58 -12.87 2.60 8.84
CA ALA A 58 -11.91 1.68 9.47
C ALA A 58 -10.71 2.42 10.09
N ALA A 59 -10.21 3.48 9.43
CA ALA A 59 -9.12 4.30 9.96
C ALA A 59 -9.48 5.08 11.23
N ARG A 60 -10.77 5.24 11.54
CA ARG A 60 -11.26 5.84 12.79
C ARG A 60 -11.36 4.88 13.95
N GLU A 61 -11.20 3.58 13.72
CA GLU A 61 -11.17 2.60 14.79
C GLU A 61 -10.03 2.91 15.77
N ILE A 62 -10.26 2.62 17.03
CA ILE A 62 -9.28 2.80 18.09
C ILE A 62 -8.73 1.42 18.46
N PRO A 63 -7.61 1.00 17.87
CA PRO A 63 -7.04 -0.30 18.16
C PRO A 63 -6.35 -0.32 19.54
N ASN A 64 -6.16 -1.51 20.08
CA ASN A 64 -5.22 -1.68 21.17
C ASN A 64 -3.80 -1.39 20.69
N ALA A 65 -3.00 -0.76 21.55
CA ALA A 65 -1.60 -0.49 21.23
C ALA A 65 -0.82 -1.80 21.04
N GLY A 66 -0.10 -1.88 19.93
CA GLY A 66 0.76 -3.02 19.60
C GLY A 66 1.61 -2.71 18.37
N PRO A 67 2.81 -3.30 18.24
CA PRO A 67 3.69 -3.04 17.11
C PRO A 67 3.10 -3.66 15.85
N GLN A 68 2.80 -2.82 14.86
CA GLN A 68 2.39 -3.25 13.52
C GLN A 68 3.17 -2.43 12.50
N LYS A 69 3.99 -3.12 11.72
CA LYS A 69 4.90 -2.49 10.76
C LYS A 69 4.19 -2.07 9.47
N TYR A 70 3.16 -2.82 9.07
CA TYR A 70 2.50 -2.65 7.78
C TYR A 70 1.01 -2.39 7.94
N LEU A 71 0.49 -1.55 7.05
CA LEU A 71 -0.94 -1.32 6.96
C LEU A 71 -1.67 -2.59 6.51
N ASN A 72 -2.84 -2.84 7.10
CA ASN A 72 -3.75 -3.85 6.61
C ASN A 72 -4.64 -3.29 5.48
N ARG A 73 -5.38 -4.18 4.83
CA ARG A 73 -6.16 -3.85 3.63
C ARG A 73 -7.09 -2.63 3.80
N LEU A 74 -7.74 -2.49 4.94
CA LEU A 74 -8.72 -1.43 5.21
C LEU A 74 -8.13 -0.21 5.91
N GLY A 75 -6.91 -0.32 6.46
CA GLY A 75 -6.25 0.76 7.19
C GLY A 75 -6.74 0.95 8.63
N ASN A 76 -7.50 0.00 9.22
CA ASN A 76 -7.96 0.13 10.60
C ASN A 76 -6.82 0.08 11.64
N ASN A 77 -5.62 -0.29 11.23
CA ASN A 77 -4.42 -0.28 12.05
C ASN A 77 -3.49 0.93 11.79
N VAL A 78 -3.97 1.97 11.13
CA VAL A 78 -3.18 3.16 10.81
C VAL A 78 -2.51 3.77 12.05
N ASN A 79 -3.19 3.76 13.19
CA ASN A 79 -2.66 4.25 14.46
C ASN A 79 -1.43 3.44 14.92
N ASN A 80 -1.48 2.11 14.79
CA ASN A 80 -0.38 1.21 15.17
C ASN A 80 0.83 1.37 14.26
N VAL A 81 0.60 1.45 12.94
CA VAL A 81 1.68 1.65 11.96
C VAL A 81 2.34 3.02 12.15
N ALA A 82 1.55 4.07 12.36
CA ALA A 82 2.07 5.39 12.67
C ALA A 82 2.90 5.39 13.96
N GLN A 83 2.43 4.72 15.01
CA GLN A 83 3.19 4.58 16.27
C GLN A 83 4.48 3.79 16.07
N PHE A 84 4.44 2.70 15.33
CA PHE A 84 5.61 1.90 15.01
C PHE A 84 6.66 2.76 14.31
N LEU A 85 6.28 3.46 13.23
CA LEU A 85 7.17 4.32 12.47
C LEU A 85 7.70 5.49 13.32
N TYR A 86 6.85 6.11 14.14
CA TYR A 86 7.21 7.21 15.03
C TYR A 86 8.31 6.81 16.04
N ARG A 87 8.28 5.55 16.52
CA ARG A 87 9.24 5.02 17.49
C ARG A 87 10.50 4.46 16.89
N GLU A 88 10.34 3.62 15.86
CA GLU A 88 11.43 2.86 15.26
C GLU A 88 12.21 3.67 14.22
N ASP A 89 11.55 4.59 13.51
CA ASP A 89 12.16 5.46 12.52
C ASP A 89 11.56 6.88 12.52
N PRO A 90 11.89 7.69 13.55
CA PRO A 90 11.37 9.05 13.66
C PRO A 90 11.72 9.93 12.45
N LYS A 91 12.86 9.66 11.78
CA LYS A 91 13.26 10.41 10.59
C LYS A 91 12.31 10.16 9.41
N GLU A 92 11.92 8.90 9.22
CA GLU A 92 10.97 8.54 8.16
C GLU A 92 9.57 9.05 8.49
N PHE A 93 9.15 8.95 9.75
CA PHE A 93 7.90 9.55 10.20
C PHE A 93 7.82 11.05 9.91
N MET A 94 8.92 11.77 10.16
CA MET A 94 9.00 13.20 9.84
C MET A 94 8.93 13.50 8.34
N LYS A 95 9.42 12.61 7.47
CA LYS A 95 9.22 12.76 6.02
C LYS A 95 7.75 12.62 5.64
N VAL A 96 7.07 11.59 6.17
CA VAL A 96 5.63 11.42 6.00
C VAL A 96 4.88 12.67 6.46
N LEU A 97 5.19 13.17 7.65
CA LEU A 97 4.56 14.37 8.18
C LEU A 97 4.77 15.59 7.28
N LYS A 98 6.00 15.85 6.84
CA LYS A 98 6.30 16.95 5.93
C LYS A 98 5.54 16.82 4.60
N ALA A 99 5.50 15.62 4.02
CA ALA A 99 4.77 15.38 2.79
C ALA A 99 3.27 15.67 2.96
N ILE A 100 2.68 15.29 4.09
CA ILE A 100 1.29 15.61 4.43
C ILE A 100 1.07 17.11 4.60
N GLN A 101 1.95 17.79 5.32
CA GLN A 101 1.87 19.23 5.55
C GLN A 101 1.86 20.04 4.25
N THR A 102 2.58 19.61 3.23
CA THR A 102 2.57 20.27 1.91
C THR A 102 1.23 20.14 1.19
N LYS A 103 0.43 19.13 1.51
CA LYS A 103 -0.85 18.82 0.84
C LYS A 103 -2.06 19.24 1.67
N LEU A 104 -1.93 19.14 2.97
CA LEU A 104 -2.95 19.56 3.94
C LEU A 104 -2.41 20.73 4.77
N PRO A 105 -2.38 21.94 4.20
CA PRO A 105 -1.97 23.11 4.94
C PRO A 105 -2.89 23.27 6.15
N GLY A 106 -2.30 23.50 7.30
CA GLY A 106 -3.02 23.55 8.58
C GLY A 106 -2.68 22.39 9.51
N ILE A 107 -2.20 21.24 9.04
CA ILE A 107 -1.69 20.20 9.91
C ILE A 107 -0.28 20.56 10.38
N LYS A 108 -0.12 20.85 11.67
CA LYS A 108 1.19 21.15 12.30
C LYS A 108 1.92 19.90 12.74
N VAL A 109 1.22 19.02 13.46
CA VAL A 109 1.82 17.81 14.06
C VAL A 109 0.82 16.68 14.05
N ILE A 110 1.31 15.46 13.87
CA ILE A 110 0.57 14.22 14.07
C ILE A 110 1.34 13.41 15.11
N THR A 111 0.66 13.03 16.21
CA THR A 111 1.31 12.32 17.33
C THR A 111 0.52 11.08 17.68
N PRO A 112 1.12 9.88 17.62
CA PRO A 112 0.52 8.67 18.17
C PRO A 112 0.55 8.70 19.71
N VAL A 113 -0.62 8.53 20.35
CA VAL A 113 -0.76 8.60 21.81
C VAL A 113 -1.41 7.32 22.32
N LYS A 114 -0.78 6.68 23.31
CA LYS A 114 -1.36 5.55 24.03
C LYS A 114 -2.18 6.08 25.21
N LEU A 115 -3.48 5.75 25.23
CA LEU A 115 -4.39 6.08 26.29
C LEU A 115 -4.19 5.18 27.53
N GLN A 116 -4.73 5.60 28.68
CA GLN A 116 -4.62 4.84 29.96
C GLN A 116 -5.25 3.46 29.87
N ASN A 117 -6.31 3.29 29.08
CA ASN A 117 -6.98 2.00 28.84
C ASN A 117 -6.23 1.07 27.85
N GLY A 118 -5.03 1.45 27.42
CA GLY A 118 -4.19 0.67 26.51
C GLY A 118 -4.49 0.88 25.02
N GLN A 119 -5.50 1.64 24.68
CA GLN A 119 -5.85 1.98 23.30
C GLN A 119 -4.87 3.00 22.70
N LEU A 120 -4.78 3.01 21.38
CA LEU A 120 -3.90 3.89 20.62
C LEU A 120 -4.72 4.83 19.73
N VAL A 121 -4.46 6.13 19.86
CA VAL A 121 -5.10 7.16 19.03
C VAL A 121 -4.04 8.02 18.34
N LEU A 122 -4.40 8.64 17.22
CA LEU A 122 -3.63 9.70 16.60
C LEU A 122 -4.23 11.05 17.01
N GLN A 123 -3.36 11.95 17.42
CA GLN A 123 -3.67 13.37 17.66
C GLN A 123 -3.16 14.19 16.49
N PHE A 124 -4.00 15.09 15.99
CA PHE A 124 -3.71 16.03 14.91
C PHE A 124 -3.79 17.44 15.47
N LEU A 125 -2.67 18.13 15.55
CA LEU A 125 -2.63 19.54 15.89
C LEU A 125 -2.73 20.37 14.62
N GLU A 126 -3.75 21.21 14.52
CA GLU A 126 -3.99 22.08 13.38
C GLU A 126 -3.63 23.54 13.70
N GLU A 127 -3.36 24.32 12.67
CA GLU A 127 -3.12 25.77 12.79
C GLU A 127 -4.35 26.47 13.35
N GLY A 128 -4.11 27.42 14.26
CA GLY A 128 -5.19 28.17 14.92
C GLY A 128 -5.83 27.44 16.09
N PHE A 129 -5.40 26.24 16.43
CA PHE A 129 -5.86 25.49 17.60
C PHE A 129 -4.70 25.21 18.56
N ASP A 130 -4.97 25.33 19.87
CA ASP A 130 -4.02 24.99 20.92
C ASP A 130 -4.13 23.53 21.37
N GLU A 131 -5.31 22.92 21.17
CA GLU A 131 -5.58 21.54 21.52
C GLU A 131 -5.68 20.65 20.26
N PRO A 132 -5.10 19.42 20.30
CA PRO A 132 -5.15 18.52 19.17
C PRO A 132 -6.51 17.83 19.02
N PHE A 133 -6.90 17.56 17.79
CA PHE A 133 -8.03 16.69 17.46
C PHE A 133 -7.62 15.23 17.40
N TYR A 134 -8.47 14.34 17.85
CA TYR A 134 -8.28 12.90 17.63
C TYR A 134 -8.66 12.50 16.21
N SER A 135 -8.05 11.41 15.71
CA SER A 135 -8.32 10.86 14.37
C SER A 135 -9.81 10.67 14.07
N GLN A 136 -10.65 10.38 15.10
CA GLN A 136 -12.09 10.24 14.95
C GLN A 136 -12.81 11.51 14.48
N LYS A 137 -12.20 12.68 14.69
CA LYS A 137 -12.74 13.98 14.31
C LYS A 137 -12.18 14.52 12.99
N MET A 138 -11.17 13.84 12.46
CA MET A 138 -10.55 14.24 11.19
C MET A 138 -11.45 13.91 9.99
N SER A 139 -11.28 14.67 8.91
CA SER A 139 -12.00 14.40 7.66
C SER A 139 -11.56 13.07 7.04
N ASP A 140 -12.45 12.45 6.27
CA ASP A 140 -12.17 11.21 5.52
C ASP A 140 -10.93 11.36 4.65
N GLY A 141 -10.85 12.47 3.92
CA GLY A 141 -9.73 12.78 3.04
C GLY A 141 -8.40 12.90 3.79
N THR A 142 -8.38 13.52 4.96
CA THR A 142 -7.18 13.65 5.80
C THR A 142 -6.67 12.28 6.23
N LEU A 143 -7.55 11.42 6.76
CA LEU A 143 -7.17 10.08 7.22
C LEU A 143 -6.69 9.20 6.07
N LYS A 144 -7.38 9.26 4.94
CA LYS A 144 -7.05 8.47 3.75
C LYS A 144 -5.71 8.90 3.14
N LEU A 145 -5.46 10.19 3.00
CA LEU A 145 -4.16 10.71 2.57
C LEU A 145 -3.05 10.27 3.52
N PHE A 146 -3.25 10.39 4.83
CA PHE A 146 -2.26 9.96 5.80
C PHE A 146 -1.93 8.47 5.66
N ALA A 147 -2.94 7.61 5.49
CA ALA A 147 -2.74 6.18 5.26
C ALA A 147 -1.96 5.91 3.97
N TYR A 148 -2.28 6.60 2.85
CA TYR A 148 -1.51 6.45 1.60
C TYR A 148 -0.07 6.90 1.77
N TYR A 149 0.19 8.03 2.42
CA TYR A 149 1.57 8.47 2.65
C TYR A 149 2.36 7.48 3.52
N LEU A 150 1.76 6.91 4.57
CA LEU A 150 2.39 5.83 5.33
C LEU A 150 2.74 4.64 4.43
N LEU A 151 1.84 4.22 3.53
CA LEU A 151 2.06 3.13 2.58
C LEU A 151 3.18 3.43 1.58
N LEU A 152 3.21 4.64 1.02
CA LEU A 152 4.16 5.03 -0.01
C LEU A 152 5.59 5.19 0.53
N TYR A 153 5.72 5.53 1.82
CA TYR A 153 6.99 5.70 2.52
C TYR A 153 7.45 4.43 3.27
N GLU A 154 6.77 3.28 3.09
CA GLU A 154 7.25 1.99 3.61
C GLU A 154 8.62 1.66 3.03
N LYS A 155 9.64 1.45 3.88
CA LYS A 155 11.01 1.12 3.46
C LYS A 155 11.16 -0.27 2.86
N ASP A 156 10.49 -1.25 3.46
CA ASP A 156 10.47 -2.61 2.95
C ASP A 156 9.35 -2.70 1.92
N ALA A 157 9.70 -2.35 0.68
CA ALA A 157 8.74 -2.32 -0.40
C ALA A 157 8.11 -3.69 -0.64
N ARG A 158 6.80 -3.74 -0.61
CA ARG A 158 6.04 -4.88 -1.12
C ARG A 158 6.24 -4.96 -2.63
N PRO A 159 6.52 -6.13 -3.20
CA PRO A 159 6.86 -6.24 -4.62
C PRO A 159 5.69 -5.86 -5.52
N LEU A 160 4.46 -6.04 -5.05
CA LEU A 160 3.25 -5.75 -5.80
C LEU A 160 2.16 -5.19 -4.89
N VAL A 161 1.72 -3.97 -5.21
CA VAL A 161 0.68 -3.25 -4.48
C VAL A 161 -0.47 -2.91 -5.43
N PHE A 162 -1.68 -3.27 -5.03
CA PHE A 162 -2.91 -2.90 -5.71
C PHE A 162 -3.68 -1.89 -4.85
N ILE A 163 -4.07 -0.78 -5.45
CA ILE A 163 -4.90 0.25 -4.81
C ILE A 163 -6.20 0.39 -5.59
N GLU A 164 -7.30 0.18 -4.90
CA GLU A 164 -8.63 0.28 -5.49
C GLU A 164 -9.22 1.65 -5.20
N GLU A 165 -9.61 2.36 -6.27
CA GLU A 165 -10.33 3.63 -6.26
C GLU A 165 -9.85 4.63 -5.18
N PRO A 166 -8.60 5.11 -5.27
CA PRO A 166 -8.04 6.02 -4.27
C PRO A 166 -8.83 7.33 -4.15
N GLU A 167 -9.57 7.72 -5.20
CA GLU A 167 -10.40 8.92 -5.24
C GLU A 167 -11.58 8.90 -4.26
N ASN A 168 -12.08 7.73 -3.87
CA ASN A 168 -13.24 7.62 -2.99
C ASN A 168 -12.99 8.30 -1.64
N GLY A 169 -13.76 9.36 -1.34
CA GLY A 169 -13.61 10.14 -0.12
C GLY A 169 -12.45 11.14 -0.11
N LEU A 170 -11.75 11.30 -1.24
CA LEU A 170 -10.73 12.35 -1.41
C LEU A 170 -11.28 13.55 -2.20
N TYR A 171 -10.87 14.74 -1.79
CA TYR A 171 -11.11 15.93 -2.58
C TYR A 171 -10.27 15.91 -3.86
N HIS A 172 -10.91 16.15 -5.01
CA HIS A 172 -10.30 15.96 -6.33
C HIS A 172 -8.97 16.70 -6.53
N LYS A 173 -8.76 17.84 -5.88
CA LYS A 173 -7.49 18.59 -5.99
C LYS A 173 -6.26 17.81 -5.50
N TYR A 174 -6.45 16.81 -4.63
CA TYR A 174 -5.33 15.99 -4.12
C TYR A 174 -4.99 14.80 -5.01
N LEU A 175 -5.85 14.48 -5.99
CA LEU A 175 -5.71 13.23 -6.76
C LEU A 175 -4.54 13.27 -7.73
N ALA A 176 -4.30 14.40 -8.39
CA ALA A 176 -3.13 14.57 -9.26
C ALA A 176 -1.83 14.44 -8.47
N ASP A 177 -1.75 15.10 -7.32
CA ASP A 177 -0.60 15.01 -6.44
C ASP A 177 -0.38 13.59 -5.91
N LEU A 178 -1.46 12.88 -5.54
CA LEU A 178 -1.38 11.50 -5.08
C LEU A 178 -0.87 10.56 -6.18
N ALA A 179 -1.33 10.73 -7.42
CA ALA A 179 -0.85 9.96 -8.56
C ALA A 179 0.66 10.16 -8.79
N LEU A 180 1.13 11.41 -8.73
CA LEU A 180 2.55 11.72 -8.86
C LEU A 180 3.39 11.13 -7.72
N GLN A 181 2.91 11.18 -6.48
CA GLN A 181 3.58 10.56 -5.34
C GLN A 181 3.62 9.02 -5.45
N MET A 182 2.57 8.41 -5.95
CA MET A 182 2.53 6.96 -6.25
C MET A 182 3.58 6.61 -7.31
N LYS A 183 3.65 7.36 -8.41
CA LYS A 183 4.67 7.20 -9.46
C LYS A 183 6.09 7.37 -8.91
N GLU A 184 6.33 8.41 -8.11
CA GLU A 184 7.64 8.65 -7.49
C GLU A 184 8.05 7.51 -6.55
N SER A 185 7.13 6.95 -5.78
CA SER A 185 7.40 5.82 -4.88
C SER A 185 7.86 4.56 -5.62
N VAL A 186 7.39 4.35 -6.85
CA VAL A 186 7.82 3.23 -7.71
C VAL A 186 9.21 3.52 -8.30
N ASN A 187 9.45 4.72 -8.79
CA ASN A 187 10.72 5.11 -9.40
C ASN A 187 11.88 5.06 -8.41
N ASN A 188 11.62 5.34 -7.14
CA ASN A 188 12.62 5.28 -6.08
C ASN A 188 12.88 3.88 -5.51
N THR A 189 12.13 2.86 -5.98
CA THR A 189 12.20 1.49 -5.45
C THR A 189 12.16 0.49 -6.59
N TYR A 190 13.32 -0.01 -7.02
CA TYR A 190 13.50 -0.89 -8.20
C TYR A 190 12.69 -2.21 -8.21
N SER A 191 12.09 -2.61 -7.11
CA SER A 191 11.36 -3.88 -6.98
C SER A 191 9.87 -3.73 -6.72
N LYS A 192 9.33 -2.50 -6.73
CA LYS A 192 7.93 -2.24 -6.44
C LYS A 192 7.13 -2.01 -7.72
N GLN A 193 6.03 -2.73 -7.86
CA GLN A 193 5.00 -2.46 -8.86
C GLN A 193 3.74 -1.97 -8.17
N LEU A 194 3.08 -0.99 -8.77
CA LEU A 194 1.87 -0.40 -8.26
C LEU A 194 0.79 -0.41 -9.33
N PHE A 195 -0.33 -1.06 -9.04
CA PHE A 195 -1.52 -1.05 -9.87
C PHE A 195 -2.62 -0.27 -9.17
N VAL A 196 -3.24 0.65 -9.89
CA VAL A 196 -4.31 1.48 -9.35
C VAL A 196 -5.52 1.37 -10.25
N THR A 197 -6.68 1.07 -9.68
CA THR A 197 -7.95 1.24 -10.39
C THR A 197 -8.52 2.61 -10.06
N THR A 198 -9.01 3.31 -11.08
CA THR A 198 -9.59 4.64 -10.88
C THR A 198 -10.63 4.96 -11.95
N HIS A 199 -11.62 5.74 -11.58
CA HIS A 199 -12.57 6.40 -12.49
C HIS A 199 -12.34 7.92 -12.55
N SER A 200 -11.32 8.44 -11.87
CA SER A 200 -11.09 9.87 -11.78
C SER A 200 -10.23 10.42 -12.91
N PRO A 201 -10.76 11.35 -13.72
CA PRO A 201 -9.94 12.03 -14.72
C PRO A 201 -8.81 12.86 -14.09
N PHE A 202 -8.99 13.36 -12.87
CA PHE A 202 -7.96 14.12 -12.16
C PHE A 202 -6.76 13.26 -11.78
N PHE A 203 -6.98 11.97 -11.51
CA PHE A 203 -5.90 11.03 -11.25
C PHE A 203 -5.20 10.65 -12.57
N VAL A 204 -5.96 10.27 -13.58
CA VAL A 204 -5.44 9.81 -14.88
C VAL A 204 -4.65 10.90 -15.60
N ASN A 205 -5.14 12.16 -15.59
CA ASN A 205 -4.48 13.27 -16.28
C ASN A 205 -3.09 13.65 -15.69
N ALA A 206 -2.75 13.14 -14.52
CA ALA A 206 -1.42 13.33 -13.92
C ALA A 206 -0.39 12.26 -14.39
N LEU A 207 -0.82 11.27 -15.16
CA LEU A 207 -0.01 10.15 -15.62
C LEU A 207 0.28 10.29 -17.12
N SER A 208 1.34 9.62 -17.58
CA SER A 208 1.65 9.51 -19.00
C SER A 208 0.76 8.44 -19.65
N PRO A 209 0.43 8.54 -20.96
CA PRO A 209 -0.44 7.56 -21.64
C PRO A 209 0.05 6.12 -21.51
N GLU A 210 1.35 5.89 -21.45
CA GLU A 210 1.99 4.57 -21.32
C GLU A 210 1.76 3.92 -19.95
N GLU A 211 1.32 4.71 -18.98
CA GLU A 211 1.03 4.26 -17.62
C GLU A 211 -0.47 3.96 -17.42
N VAL A 212 -1.29 4.19 -18.44
CA VAL A 212 -2.74 4.10 -18.36
C VAL A 212 -3.28 2.98 -19.25
N TRP A 213 -4.06 2.09 -18.65
CA TRP A 213 -4.72 1.00 -19.31
C TRP A 213 -6.23 1.18 -19.21
N VAL A 214 -6.93 1.08 -20.33
CA VAL A 214 -8.39 1.26 -20.37
C VAL A 214 -9.07 -0.11 -20.51
N LEU A 215 -9.91 -0.46 -19.53
CA LEU A 215 -10.73 -1.66 -19.56
C LEU A 215 -12.09 -1.32 -20.16
N LYS A 216 -12.46 -2.00 -21.24
CA LYS A 216 -13.77 -1.86 -21.89
C LYS A 216 -14.52 -3.17 -21.89
N LYS A 217 -15.73 -3.16 -21.34
CA LYS A 217 -16.65 -4.30 -21.45
C LYS A 217 -17.23 -4.36 -22.86
N GLN A 218 -17.10 -5.50 -23.51
CA GLN A 218 -17.64 -5.76 -24.83
C GLN A 218 -19.11 -6.24 -24.74
N LYS A 219 -19.81 -6.25 -25.90
CA LYS A 219 -21.20 -6.71 -25.97
C LYS A 219 -21.38 -8.20 -25.63
N ASP A 220 -20.34 -9.00 -25.82
CA ASP A 220 -20.29 -10.43 -25.48
C ASP A 220 -20.03 -10.70 -23.99
N GLY A 221 -19.87 -9.65 -23.18
CA GLY A 221 -19.64 -9.74 -21.75
C GLY A 221 -18.16 -9.82 -21.34
N PHE A 222 -17.23 -10.02 -22.28
CA PHE A 222 -15.79 -10.00 -22.01
C PHE A 222 -15.25 -8.56 -21.91
N SER A 223 -14.12 -8.41 -21.23
CA SER A 223 -13.42 -7.13 -21.15
C SER A 223 -12.17 -7.16 -22.02
N THR A 224 -11.90 -6.06 -22.71
CA THR A 224 -10.65 -5.83 -23.44
C THR A 224 -9.85 -4.76 -22.72
N VAL A 225 -8.53 -4.86 -22.82
CA VAL A 225 -7.55 -3.90 -22.30
C VAL A 225 -6.89 -3.21 -23.48
N THR A 226 -6.85 -1.91 -23.46
CA THR A 226 -6.21 -1.07 -24.49
C THR A 226 -5.35 0.01 -23.83
#